data_9c06d6a56d6fe24b2f4e42f5e1da8a94
#
_entry.id   9c06d6a56d6fe24b2f4e42f5e1da8a94
#
_cell.length_a   1.000
_cell.length_b   1.000
_cell.length_c   1.000
_cell.angle_alpha   90.00
_cell.angle_beta   90.00
_cell.angle_gamma   90.00
#
_symmetry.space_group_name_H-M   'P 1'
#
loop_
_entity.id
_entity.type
_entity.pdbx_description
1 polymer ?
#
loop_
_entity_poly.entity_id
_entity_poly.type
_entity_poly.pdbx_seq_one_letter_code
_entity_poly.pdbx_strand_id
1 'polypeptide(L)'
;MVYKDFQLLCQAHGFRCTPQRFAVFSFMKDNLTHPDVNRIWEKVRESIPTITRESVFRILTELVDSGVISRMDKIADARFDGRVCDHGHLICERCGSVVDFDLPVASLLPQDMHGFTTWHTELRISGLCASCAAAVEPHTKHGEHDQGAERR
;
A
#
# COMPACT_ATOMS: atom_id res chain seq x y z
N MET A 1 19.32 -14.74 -5.18
CA MET A 1 19.27 -13.45 -4.48
C MET A 1 18.05 -13.39 -3.56
N VAL A 2 16.83 -13.54 -4.07
CA VAL A 2 15.58 -13.45 -3.27
C VAL A 2 15.50 -14.45 -2.10
N TYR A 3 15.98 -15.68 -2.26
CA TYR A 3 15.92 -16.68 -1.17
C TYR A 3 16.86 -16.35 0.00
N LYS A 4 18.03 -15.77 -0.27
CA LYS A 4 18.96 -15.35 0.78
C LYS A 4 18.38 -14.17 1.57
N ASP A 5 17.75 -13.22 0.91
CA ASP A 5 17.07 -12.09 1.55
C ASP A 5 15.93 -12.60 2.44
N PHE A 6 15.16 -13.60 1.96
CA PHE A 6 14.11 -14.25 2.75
C PHE A 6 14.66 -14.97 3.99
N GLN A 7 15.80 -15.66 3.87
CA GLN A 7 16.41 -16.32 5.03
C GLN A 7 16.86 -15.32 6.10
N LEU A 8 17.48 -14.20 5.69
CA LEU A 8 17.87 -13.13 6.60
C LEU A 8 16.65 -12.51 7.30
N LEU A 9 15.57 -12.30 6.56
CA LEU A 9 14.31 -11.82 7.10
C LEU A 9 13.72 -12.80 8.12
N CYS A 10 13.68 -14.08 7.81
CA CYS A 10 13.22 -15.12 8.75
C CYS A 10 14.03 -15.10 10.04
N GLN A 11 15.35 -14.93 9.94
CA GLN A 11 16.26 -14.85 11.09
C GLN A 11 15.99 -13.60 11.95
N ALA A 12 15.85 -12.44 11.29
CA ALA A 12 15.66 -11.16 11.98
C ALA A 12 14.32 -11.10 12.75
N HIS A 13 13.27 -11.72 12.21
CA HIS A 13 11.91 -11.67 12.78
C HIS A 13 11.45 -12.96 13.45
N GLY A 14 12.31 -13.97 13.59
CA GLY A 14 11.98 -15.25 14.22
C GLY A 14 10.96 -16.09 13.42
N PHE A 15 10.85 -15.87 12.11
CA PHE A 15 9.94 -16.64 11.27
C PHE A 15 10.50 -18.00 10.90
N ARG A 16 9.61 -18.99 10.77
CA ARG A 16 9.97 -20.25 10.13
C ARG A 16 10.09 -20.04 8.63
N CYS A 17 11.24 -20.42 8.05
CA CYS A 17 11.43 -20.45 6.59
C CYS A 17 10.62 -21.60 5.99
N THR A 18 9.39 -21.31 5.53
CA THR A 18 8.53 -22.29 4.88
C THR A 18 8.37 -21.96 3.39
N PRO A 19 8.14 -22.98 2.53
CA PRO A 19 7.89 -22.73 1.10
C PRO A 19 6.73 -21.76 0.85
N GLN A 20 5.67 -21.85 1.65
CA GLN A 20 4.51 -20.96 1.54
C GLN A 20 4.88 -19.49 1.83
N ARG A 21 5.62 -19.23 2.94
CA ARG A 21 6.10 -17.87 3.25
C ARG A 21 7.04 -17.35 2.18
N PHE A 22 7.93 -18.20 1.70
CA PHE A 22 8.86 -17.83 0.63
C PHE A 22 8.13 -17.43 -0.66
N ALA A 23 7.10 -18.18 -1.05
CA ALA A 23 6.33 -17.89 -2.26
C ALA A 23 5.58 -16.55 -2.13
N VAL A 24 4.93 -16.27 -0.99
CA VAL A 24 4.26 -14.99 -0.73
C VAL A 24 5.27 -13.83 -0.70
N PHE A 25 6.38 -13.99 0.03
CA PHE A 25 7.44 -12.99 0.10
C PHE A 25 8.03 -12.68 -1.29
N SER A 26 8.32 -13.71 -2.07
CA SER A 26 8.91 -13.56 -3.42
C SER A 26 7.98 -12.86 -4.39
N PHE A 27 6.66 -13.06 -4.26
CA PHE A 27 5.68 -12.36 -5.07
C PHE A 27 5.52 -10.90 -4.64
N MET A 28 5.58 -10.63 -3.34
CA MET A 28 5.40 -9.28 -2.80
C MET A 28 6.64 -8.41 -2.94
N LYS A 29 7.84 -9.01 -2.90
CA LYS A 29 9.10 -8.25 -2.98
C LYS A 29 9.16 -7.45 -4.28
N ASP A 30 9.33 -6.15 -4.15
CA ASP A 30 9.43 -5.19 -5.26
C ASP A 30 8.19 -5.18 -6.19
N ASN A 31 7.03 -5.64 -5.69
CA ASN A 31 5.79 -5.65 -6.45
C ASN A 31 5.07 -4.30 -6.32
N LEU A 32 5.04 -3.55 -7.42
CA LEU A 32 4.42 -2.22 -7.51
C LEU A 32 2.96 -2.25 -7.97
N THR A 33 2.32 -3.44 -8.04
CA THR A 33 0.93 -3.55 -8.53
C THR A 33 -0.12 -3.43 -7.44
N HIS A 34 0.30 -3.31 -6.19
CA HIS A 34 -0.56 -3.22 -5.00
C HIS A 34 -1.68 -4.28 -5.02
N PRO A 35 -1.33 -5.58 -5.06
CA PRO A 35 -2.31 -6.64 -5.17
C PRO A 35 -3.14 -6.78 -3.89
N ASP A 36 -4.40 -7.20 -4.03
CA ASP A 36 -5.21 -7.69 -2.93
C ASP A 36 -4.87 -9.16 -2.58
N VAL A 37 -5.45 -9.66 -1.50
CA VAL A 37 -5.20 -11.03 -1.02
C VAL A 37 -5.60 -12.10 -2.05
N ASN A 38 -6.65 -11.87 -2.85
CA ASN A 38 -7.12 -12.83 -3.84
C ASN A 38 -6.11 -12.97 -4.97
N ARG A 39 -5.62 -11.84 -5.49
CA ARG A 39 -4.60 -11.82 -6.54
C ARG A 39 -3.28 -12.46 -6.09
N ILE A 40 -2.88 -12.21 -4.83
CA ILE A 40 -1.69 -12.84 -4.26
C ILE A 40 -1.90 -14.35 -4.15
N TRP A 41 -3.05 -14.78 -3.63
CA TRP A 41 -3.39 -16.19 -3.51
C TRP A 41 -3.44 -16.91 -4.86
N GLU A 42 -4.10 -16.32 -5.86
CA GLU A 42 -4.13 -16.87 -7.23
C GLU A 42 -2.73 -17.07 -7.80
N LYS A 43 -1.85 -16.11 -7.59
CA LYS A 43 -0.48 -16.20 -8.10
C LYS A 43 0.36 -17.22 -7.34
N VAL A 44 0.27 -17.25 -6.03
CA VAL A 44 1.06 -18.18 -5.20
C VAL A 44 0.61 -19.63 -5.39
N ARG A 45 -0.70 -19.88 -5.62
CA ARG A 45 -1.21 -21.24 -5.86
C ARG A 45 -0.72 -21.86 -7.18
N GLU A 46 -0.20 -21.08 -8.12
CA GLU A 46 0.45 -21.63 -9.32
C GLU A 46 1.67 -22.49 -8.95
N SER A 47 2.39 -22.13 -7.89
CA SER A 47 3.56 -22.86 -7.39
C SER A 47 3.25 -23.76 -6.21
N ILE A 48 2.23 -23.43 -5.41
CA ILE A 48 1.78 -24.20 -4.25
C ILE A 48 0.27 -24.41 -4.31
N PRO A 49 -0.21 -25.42 -5.09
CA PRO A 49 -1.65 -25.61 -5.35
C PRO A 49 -2.51 -25.85 -4.09
N THR A 50 -1.90 -26.30 -3.01
CA THR A 50 -2.59 -26.63 -1.74
C THR A 50 -2.67 -25.44 -0.77
N ILE A 51 -2.12 -24.26 -1.13
CA ILE A 51 -2.18 -23.09 -0.24
C ILE A 51 -3.60 -22.53 -0.18
N THR A 52 -4.09 -22.26 1.02
CA THR A 52 -5.40 -21.64 1.22
C THR A 52 -5.26 -20.11 1.25
N ARG A 53 -6.36 -19.41 0.97
CA ARG A 53 -6.42 -17.95 1.06
C ARG A 53 -6.15 -17.45 2.47
N GLU A 54 -6.65 -18.15 3.49
CA GLU A 54 -6.42 -17.85 4.91
C GLU A 54 -4.94 -17.95 5.27
N SER A 55 -4.23 -18.96 4.72
CA SER A 55 -2.79 -19.09 4.91
C SER A 55 -2.02 -17.93 4.30
N VAL A 56 -2.42 -17.49 3.10
CA VAL A 56 -1.82 -16.29 2.45
C VAL A 56 -2.10 -15.04 3.29
N PHE A 57 -3.34 -14.83 3.72
CA PHE A 57 -3.71 -13.68 4.55
C PHE A 57 -2.90 -13.63 5.86
N ARG A 58 -2.77 -14.78 6.55
CA ARG A 58 -1.97 -14.86 7.78
C ARG A 58 -0.49 -14.51 7.53
N ILE A 59 0.09 -15.03 6.44
CA ILE A 59 1.48 -14.71 6.07
C ILE A 59 1.63 -13.22 5.77
N LEU A 60 0.70 -12.62 5.04
CA LEU A 60 0.71 -11.18 4.74
C LEU A 60 0.61 -10.34 6.01
N THR A 61 -0.25 -10.73 6.97
CA THR A 61 -0.35 -10.06 8.28
C THR A 61 0.98 -10.11 9.02
N GLU A 62 1.63 -11.29 9.09
CA GLU A 62 2.95 -11.44 9.71
C GLU A 62 4.01 -10.55 9.04
N LEU A 63 4.00 -10.41 7.71
CA LEU A 63 4.92 -9.54 6.96
C LEU A 63 4.62 -8.05 7.19
N VAL A 64 3.36 -7.66 7.34
CA VAL A 64 2.95 -6.29 7.69
C VAL A 64 3.40 -5.95 9.11
N ASP A 65 3.12 -6.82 10.08
CA ASP A 65 3.49 -6.62 11.49
C ASP A 65 5.00 -6.49 11.69
N SER A 66 5.77 -7.11 10.81
CA SER A 66 7.24 -7.02 10.80
C SER A 66 7.79 -5.83 10.00
N GLY A 67 6.93 -5.02 9.37
CA GLY A 67 7.34 -3.87 8.55
C GLY A 67 8.00 -4.23 7.22
N VAL A 68 7.88 -5.48 6.76
CA VAL A 68 8.46 -5.96 5.49
C VAL A 68 7.63 -5.55 4.28
N ILE A 69 6.33 -5.43 4.46
CA ILE A 69 5.38 -4.89 3.51
C ILE A 69 4.43 -3.95 4.24
N SER A 70 3.74 -3.08 3.52
CA SER A 70 2.68 -2.27 4.09
C SER A 70 1.29 -2.70 3.62
N ARG A 71 0.27 -2.33 4.40
CA ARG A 71 -1.13 -2.59 4.10
C ARG A 71 -1.88 -1.29 3.92
N MET A 72 -2.66 -1.20 2.86
CA MET A 72 -3.46 -0.04 2.49
C MET A 72 -4.94 -0.33 2.75
N ASP A 73 -5.48 0.12 3.89
CA ASP A 73 -6.83 -0.23 4.37
C ASP A 73 -7.98 0.66 3.87
N LYS A 74 -7.69 1.80 3.28
CA LYS A 74 -8.73 2.77 2.86
C LYS A 74 -9.20 2.64 1.41
N ILE A 75 -8.99 1.48 0.82
CA ILE A 75 -9.45 1.10 -0.52
C ILE A 75 -10.51 0.01 -0.34
N ALA A 76 -11.46 -0.10 -1.25
CA ALA A 76 -12.59 -1.05 -1.16
C ALA A 76 -12.17 -2.49 -0.80
N ASP A 77 -10.99 -2.92 -1.31
CA ASP A 77 -10.32 -4.16 -0.91
C ASP A 77 -8.93 -3.81 -0.40
N ALA A 78 -8.57 -4.27 0.81
CA ALA A 78 -7.25 -4.05 1.38
C ALA A 78 -6.17 -4.51 0.41
N ARG A 79 -5.24 -3.60 0.07
CA ARG A 79 -4.12 -3.88 -0.83
C ARG A 79 -2.82 -3.95 -0.06
N PHE A 80 -1.85 -4.60 -0.64
CA PHE A 80 -0.54 -4.77 -0.05
C PHE A 80 0.53 -4.16 -0.94
N ASP A 81 1.46 -3.45 -0.30
CA ASP A 81 2.59 -2.80 -0.95
C ASP A 81 3.89 -3.47 -0.51
N GLY A 82 4.66 -3.93 -1.47
CA GLY A 82 5.96 -4.59 -1.27
C GLY A 82 7.15 -3.64 -1.30
N ARG A 83 6.92 -2.34 -1.48
CA ARG A 83 7.97 -1.33 -1.51
C ARG A 83 8.26 -0.80 -0.12
N VAL A 84 9.52 -0.88 0.31
CA VAL A 84 9.95 -0.54 1.69
C VAL A 84 10.54 0.87 1.80
N CYS A 85 10.88 1.52 0.66
CA CYS A 85 11.41 2.89 0.67
C CYS A 85 10.25 3.90 0.75
N ASP A 86 10.55 5.06 1.31
CA ASP A 86 9.61 6.17 1.40
C ASP A 86 9.08 6.59 0.03
N HIS A 87 7.78 6.58 -0.14
CA HIS A 87 7.08 7.00 -1.34
C HIS A 87 5.65 7.43 -1.01
N GLY A 88 4.99 8.06 -1.98
CA GLY A 88 3.58 8.42 -1.89
C GLY A 88 2.73 7.60 -2.85
N HIS A 89 1.43 7.59 -2.62
CA HIS A 89 0.44 6.91 -3.43
C HIS A 89 -0.58 7.89 -4.01
N LEU A 90 -0.81 7.82 -5.32
CA LEU A 90 -1.96 8.41 -5.99
C LEU A 90 -3.05 7.34 -6.07
N ILE A 91 -4.22 7.60 -5.48
CA ILE A 91 -5.32 6.64 -5.40
C ILE A 91 -6.51 7.18 -6.19
N CYS A 92 -6.96 6.41 -7.17
CA CYS A 92 -8.19 6.73 -7.89
C CYS A 92 -9.41 6.26 -7.10
N GLU A 93 -10.25 7.20 -6.66
CA GLU A 93 -11.47 6.89 -5.88
C GLU A 93 -12.54 6.16 -6.70
N ARG A 94 -12.48 6.23 -8.05
CA ARG A 94 -13.47 5.60 -8.92
C ARG A 94 -13.12 4.15 -9.28
N CYS A 95 -11.88 3.87 -9.69
CA CYS A 95 -11.48 2.54 -10.14
C CYS A 95 -10.52 1.83 -9.16
N GLY A 96 -10.11 2.48 -8.08
CA GLY A 96 -9.20 1.91 -7.09
C GLY A 96 -7.77 1.70 -7.62
N SER A 97 -7.39 2.30 -8.78
CA SER A 97 -5.99 2.22 -9.23
C SER A 97 -5.09 2.98 -8.27
N VAL A 98 -3.92 2.41 -8.02
CA VAL A 98 -2.86 3.01 -7.19
C VAL A 98 -1.62 3.18 -8.05
N VAL A 99 -0.98 4.35 -7.94
CA VAL A 99 0.27 4.67 -8.61
C VAL A 99 1.24 5.25 -7.59
N ASP A 100 2.43 4.66 -7.51
CA ASP A 100 3.49 5.15 -6.66
C ASP A 100 4.17 6.36 -7.25
N PHE A 101 4.64 7.24 -6.40
CA PHE A 101 5.52 8.33 -6.78
C PHE A 101 6.60 8.58 -5.73
N ASP A 102 7.79 8.92 -6.19
CA ASP A 102 8.92 9.19 -5.31
C ASP A 102 8.75 10.55 -4.64
N LEU A 103 8.98 10.59 -3.35
CA LEU A 103 8.94 11.81 -2.56
C LEU A 103 10.17 11.94 -1.67
N PRO A 104 10.74 13.13 -1.58
CA PRO A 104 11.66 13.45 -0.51
C PRO A 104 10.88 13.64 0.80
N VAL A 105 10.46 12.53 1.45
CA VAL A 105 9.61 12.55 2.66
C VAL A 105 10.21 13.45 3.74
N ALA A 106 11.53 13.48 3.86
CA ALA A 106 12.21 14.34 4.83
C ALA A 106 11.87 15.84 4.67
N SER A 107 11.58 16.30 3.44
CA SER A 107 11.21 17.71 3.18
C SER A 107 9.74 18.01 3.47
N LEU A 108 8.92 17.00 3.68
CA LEU A 108 7.50 17.13 3.97
C LEU A 108 7.19 17.02 5.48
N LEU A 109 8.16 16.57 6.27
CA LEU A 109 7.99 16.48 7.71
C LEU A 109 7.98 17.90 8.33
N PRO A 110 7.13 18.15 9.33
CA PRO A 110 7.19 19.39 10.09
C PRO A 110 8.58 19.58 10.71
N GLN A 111 9.09 20.83 10.70
CA GLN A 111 10.39 21.13 11.35
C GLN A 111 10.33 20.92 12.88
N ASP A 112 9.18 21.14 13.47
CA ASP A 112 8.90 20.84 14.87
C ASP A 112 7.95 19.65 14.97
N MET A 113 8.44 18.56 15.51
CA MET A 113 7.70 17.32 15.75
C MET A 113 7.03 17.29 17.13
N HIS A 114 7.08 18.39 17.91
CA HIS A 114 6.47 18.48 19.23
C HIS A 114 6.81 17.30 20.17
N GLY A 115 8.02 16.76 20.06
CA GLY A 115 8.46 15.61 20.85
C GLY A 115 7.97 14.24 20.35
N PHE A 116 7.29 14.17 19.22
CA PHE A 116 6.91 12.89 18.61
C PHE A 116 8.12 12.18 18.01
N THR A 117 8.18 10.87 18.19
CA THR A 117 9.09 9.97 17.46
C THR A 117 8.30 9.28 16.37
N THR A 118 8.67 9.49 15.10
CA THR A 118 7.99 8.88 13.96
C THR A 118 8.64 7.54 13.61
N TRP A 119 7.81 6.52 13.41
CA TRP A 119 8.24 5.20 12.96
C TRP A 119 7.93 4.95 11.49
N HIS A 120 6.90 5.63 10.98
CA HIS A 120 6.41 5.45 9.62
C HIS A 120 5.75 6.74 9.12
N THR A 121 5.99 7.07 7.87
CA THR A 121 5.35 8.19 7.18
C THR A 121 4.67 7.66 5.93
N GLU A 122 3.40 7.98 5.76
CA GLU A 122 2.63 7.63 4.56
C GLU A 122 2.01 8.89 3.96
N LEU A 123 2.20 9.09 2.66
CA LEU A 123 1.51 10.14 1.91
C LEU A 123 0.56 9.52 0.91
N ARG A 124 -0.71 9.89 1.01
CA ARG A 124 -1.78 9.50 0.08
C ARG A 124 -2.41 10.74 -0.54
N ILE A 125 -2.58 10.70 -1.84
CA ILE A 125 -3.32 11.71 -2.60
C ILE A 125 -4.45 10.98 -3.32
N SER A 126 -5.69 11.36 -3.01
CA SER A 126 -6.89 10.77 -3.62
C SER A 126 -7.46 11.69 -4.70
N GLY A 127 -7.99 11.08 -5.76
CA GLY A 127 -8.61 11.81 -6.86
C GLY A 127 -9.09 10.87 -7.96
N LEU A 128 -9.10 11.32 -9.21
CA LEU A 128 -9.45 10.50 -10.37
C LEU A 128 -8.22 10.30 -11.26
N CYS A 129 -7.96 9.07 -11.69
CA CYS A 129 -6.96 8.81 -12.72
C CYS A 129 -7.42 9.39 -14.07
N ALA A 130 -6.50 9.56 -15.01
CA ALA A 130 -6.77 10.18 -16.31
C ALA A 130 -7.96 9.52 -17.05
N SER A 131 -8.02 8.19 -17.05
CA SER A 131 -9.11 7.43 -17.69
C SER A 131 -10.47 7.68 -17.00
N CYS A 132 -10.48 7.75 -15.67
CA CYS A 132 -11.71 8.01 -14.92
C CYS A 132 -12.14 9.48 -15.01
N ALA A 133 -11.21 10.40 -15.04
CA ALA A 133 -11.48 11.81 -15.22
C ALA A 133 -12.06 12.11 -16.60
N ALA A 134 -11.51 11.51 -17.66
CA ALA A 134 -12.02 11.64 -19.03
C ALA A 134 -13.44 11.06 -19.22
N ALA A 135 -13.85 10.10 -18.38
CA ALA A 135 -15.16 9.48 -18.39
C ALA A 135 -16.21 10.23 -17.53
N VAL A 136 -15.83 11.33 -16.89
CA VAL A 136 -16.75 12.26 -16.21
C VAL A 136 -17.01 13.40 -17.18
N GLU A 137 -18.25 13.52 -17.69
CA GLU A 137 -18.67 14.73 -18.40
C GLU A 137 -18.45 15.93 -17.47
N PRO A 138 -18.04 17.10 -17.99
CA PRO A 138 -17.75 18.26 -17.17
C PRO A 138 -19.05 18.78 -16.52
N HIS A 139 -19.41 18.22 -15.38
CA HIS A 139 -20.36 18.89 -14.50
C HIS A 139 -19.63 20.06 -13.85
N THR A 140 -19.85 21.25 -14.41
CA THR A 140 -19.55 22.54 -13.79
C THR A 140 -20.22 22.60 -12.43
N LYS A 141 -19.49 22.22 -11.39
CA LYS A 141 -19.84 22.63 -10.02
C LYS A 141 -18.97 23.81 -9.65
N HIS A 142 -19.43 25.00 -10.02
CA HIS A 142 -19.11 26.21 -9.28
C HIS A 142 -19.79 26.06 -7.91
N GLY A 143 -19.01 25.64 -6.92
CA GLY A 143 -19.38 25.85 -5.52
C GLY A 143 -19.10 27.31 -5.21
N GLU A 144 -20.14 28.13 -5.22
CA GLU A 144 -20.12 29.48 -4.67
C GLU A 144 -19.73 29.36 -3.18
N HIS A 145 -18.55 29.86 -2.83
CA HIS A 145 -18.23 30.25 -1.49
C HIS A 145 -19.12 31.48 -1.19
N ASP A 146 -20.24 31.21 -0.54
CA ASP A 146 -21.03 32.28 0.09
C ASP A 146 -20.21 32.88 1.23
N GLN A 147 -19.63 34.04 0.95
CA GLN A 147 -19.09 34.95 1.94
C GLN A 147 -20.27 35.72 2.53
N GLY A 148 -20.92 35.11 3.50
CA GLY A 148 -21.88 35.79 4.38
C GLY A 148 -21.15 36.78 5.27
N ALA A 149 -21.05 38.02 4.76
CA ALA A 149 -20.60 39.17 5.52
C ALA A 149 -21.62 39.58 6.60
N GLU A 150 -21.06 39.96 7.74
CA GLU A 150 -21.49 41.03 8.65
C GLU A 150 -22.98 41.39 8.79
N ARG A 151 -23.47 41.43 10.01
CA ARG A 151 -23.95 42.66 10.71
C ARG A 151 -24.59 42.38 12.05
N ARG A 152 -24.02 43.04 13.02
CA ARG A 152 -24.45 43.79 14.23
C ARG A 152 -24.26 43.05 15.53
#